data_ee665ec2cc7a93c2375796cc9a9f8493
#
_entry.id   ee665ec2cc7a93c2375796cc9a9f8493
#
_cell.length_a   1.000
_cell.length_b   1.000
_cell.length_c   1.000
_cell.angle_alpha   90.00
_cell.angle_beta   90.00
_cell.angle_gamma   90.00
#
_symmetry.space_group_name_H-M   'P 1'
#
loop_
_entity.id
_entity.type
_entity.pdbx_description
1 polymer ?
#
loop_
_entity_poly.entity_id
_entity_poly.type
_entity_poly.pdbx_seq_one_letter_code
_entity_poly.pdbx_strand_id
1 'polypeptide(L)'
;MDFTLNADRAKESCRAPSAITESGAYIGQFHDAYYYTTRSGAGFMVFNFFANDGRSARLNMCITKRDGSDSFARGIVDAVMTVLRKRSISSTLGVIKYSNGNSQDVERFHDLEGKKIGVILQRVNDPSDEKYPFHMELLTPFDADTRMNAREILEKAPEAKAV
;
A
#
# COMPACT_ATOMS: atom_id res chain seq x y z
N MET A 1 -37.77 22.61 -7.99
CA MET A 1 -36.91 22.66 -6.81
C MET A 1 -35.63 23.40 -7.14
N ASP A 2 -35.26 24.35 -6.34
CA ASP A 2 -34.09 25.16 -6.56
C ASP A 2 -32.98 24.78 -5.55
N PHE A 3 -31.74 24.81 -6.00
CA PHE A 3 -30.57 24.61 -5.14
C PHE A 3 -29.74 25.88 -5.10
N THR A 4 -29.40 26.29 -3.90
CA THR A 4 -28.49 27.43 -3.70
C THR A 4 -27.10 26.89 -3.33
N LEU A 5 -26.07 27.40 -4.00
CA LEU A 5 -24.70 27.00 -3.73
C LEU A 5 -24.30 27.32 -2.29
N ASN A 6 -23.78 26.30 -1.58
CA ASN A 6 -23.11 26.47 -0.30
C ASN A 6 -21.62 26.19 -0.51
N ALA A 7 -20.82 27.24 -0.49
CA ALA A 7 -19.38 27.15 -0.75
C ALA A 7 -18.64 26.28 0.26
N ASP A 8 -19.05 26.30 1.53
CA ASP A 8 -18.39 25.49 2.57
C ASP A 8 -18.64 23.99 2.36
N ARG A 9 -19.86 23.62 1.98
CA ARG A 9 -20.18 22.22 1.65
C ARG A 9 -19.40 21.75 0.42
N ALA A 10 -19.26 22.60 -0.58
CA ALA A 10 -18.49 22.29 -1.78
C ALA A 10 -17.03 22.02 -1.43
N LYS A 11 -16.42 22.85 -0.58
CA LYS A 11 -15.04 22.66 -0.09
C LYS A 11 -14.88 21.39 0.71
N GLU A 12 -15.85 21.04 1.55
CA GLU A 12 -15.81 19.81 2.34
C GLU A 12 -15.83 18.55 1.47
N SER A 13 -16.60 18.56 0.39
CA SER A 13 -16.68 17.43 -0.52
C SER A 13 -15.37 17.18 -1.27
N CYS A 14 -14.50 18.18 -1.33
CA CYS A 14 -13.17 18.10 -1.97
C CYS A 14 -12.04 17.78 -1.00
N ARG A 15 -12.35 17.40 0.23
CA ARG A 15 -11.32 17.01 1.20
C ARG A 15 -10.52 15.82 0.70
N ALA A 16 -9.23 15.82 1.03
CA ALA A 16 -8.38 14.65 0.83
C ALA A 16 -8.99 13.44 1.58
N PRO A 17 -8.89 12.23 1.01
CA PRO A 17 -9.35 11.03 1.70
C PRO A 17 -8.75 10.92 3.10
N SER A 18 -9.55 10.51 4.08
CA SER A 18 -9.04 10.28 5.43
C SER A 18 -8.12 9.07 5.47
N ALA A 19 -7.20 9.08 6.44
CA ALA A 19 -6.27 7.97 6.62
C ALA A 19 -6.96 6.76 7.23
N ILE A 20 -6.51 5.57 6.85
CA ILE A 20 -6.86 4.33 7.54
C ILE A 20 -6.10 4.31 8.86
N THR A 21 -6.82 4.15 9.98
CA THR A 21 -6.25 4.19 11.32
C THR A 21 -6.46 2.92 12.12
N GLU A 22 -7.25 1.98 11.63
CA GLU A 22 -7.60 0.76 12.36
C GLU A 22 -7.14 -0.48 11.62
N SER A 23 -6.71 -1.48 12.40
CA SER A 23 -6.40 -2.81 11.87
C SER A 23 -7.64 -3.45 11.26
N GLY A 24 -7.47 -4.19 10.19
CA GLY A 24 -8.57 -4.90 9.55
C GLY A 24 -8.28 -5.26 8.11
N ALA A 25 -9.29 -5.79 7.44
CA ALA A 25 -9.25 -6.13 6.03
C ALA A 25 -9.91 -5.02 5.20
N TYR A 26 -9.25 -4.61 4.14
CA TYR A 26 -9.72 -3.53 3.26
C TYR A 26 -9.61 -3.96 1.81
N ILE A 27 -10.55 -3.51 1.00
CA ILE A 27 -10.53 -3.73 -0.44
C ILE A 27 -10.40 -2.39 -1.15
N GLY A 28 -9.56 -2.34 -2.15
CA GLY A 28 -9.30 -1.14 -2.92
C GLY A 28 -8.28 -1.40 -4.01
N GLN A 29 -7.35 -0.47 -4.16
CA GLN A 29 -6.28 -0.58 -5.16
C GLN A 29 -5.03 0.15 -4.67
N PHE A 30 -3.89 -0.20 -5.24
CA PHE A 30 -2.69 0.61 -5.07
C PHE A 30 -2.74 1.76 -6.07
N HIS A 31 -2.71 2.99 -5.57
CA HIS A 31 -2.62 4.17 -6.41
C HIS A 31 -1.25 4.23 -7.09
N ASP A 32 -0.19 3.95 -6.32
CA ASP A 32 1.15 3.78 -6.83
C ASP A 32 1.93 2.76 -5.98
N ALA A 33 3.02 2.28 -6.56
CA ALA A 33 3.96 1.38 -5.89
C ALA A 33 5.36 1.73 -6.37
N TYR A 34 6.30 1.92 -5.43
CA TYR A 34 7.65 2.27 -5.79
C TYR A 34 8.68 1.76 -4.79
N TYR A 35 9.92 1.64 -5.26
CA TYR A 35 11.06 1.18 -4.49
C TYR A 35 12.12 2.29 -4.47
N TYR A 36 12.73 2.47 -3.30
CA TYR A 36 13.87 3.38 -3.17
C TYR A 36 14.90 2.80 -2.20
N THR A 37 16.14 3.28 -2.32
CA THR A 37 17.21 2.90 -1.41
C THR A 37 17.61 4.11 -0.55
N THR A 38 17.95 3.84 0.71
CA THR A 38 18.49 4.86 1.60
C THR A 38 20.00 4.97 1.46
N ARG A 39 20.60 6.01 2.03
CA ARG A 39 22.07 6.18 2.04
C ARG A 39 22.79 5.02 2.69
N SER A 40 22.15 4.34 3.65
CA SER A 40 22.73 3.17 4.31
C SER A 40 22.69 1.89 3.47
N GLY A 41 22.03 1.92 2.30
CA GLY A 41 21.90 0.77 1.41
C GLY A 41 20.66 -0.09 1.64
N ALA A 42 19.82 0.25 2.61
CA ALA A 42 18.55 -0.44 2.80
C ALA A 42 17.56 -0.07 1.70
N GLY A 43 16.77 -1.04 1.24
CA GLY A 43 15.76 -0.84 0.21
C GLY A 43 14.35 -0.95 0.76
N PHE A 44 13.49 -0.02 0.35
CA PHE A 44 12.12 0.10 0.83
C PHE A 44 11.15 0.03 -0.33
N MET A 45 10.08 -0.75 -0.14
CA MET A 45 8.93 -0.77 -1.03
C MET A 45 7.78 -0.01 -0.40
N VAL A 46 7.18 0.89 -1.15
CA VAL A 46 6.04 1.70 -0.70
C VAL A 46 4.84 1.37 -1.57
N PHE A 47 3.73 1.01 -0.93
CA PHE A 47 2.43 0.89 -1.57
C PHE A 47 1.52 1.97 -1.01
N ASN A 48 1.03 2.87 -1.86
CA ASN A 48 0.00 3.83 -1.47
C ASN A 48 -1.36 3.21 -1.78
N PHE A 49 -2.01 2.71 -0.74
CA PHE A 49 -3.28 1.99 -0.85
C PHE A 49 -4.45 2.94 -0.67
N PHE A 50 -5.43 2.82 -1.57
CA PHE A 50 -6.69 3.57 -1.52
C PHE A 50 -7.83 2.57 -1.42
N ALA A 51 -8.52 2.56 -0.28
CA ALA A 51 -9.69 1.71 -0.08
C ALA A 51 -10.88 2.22 -0.88
N ASN A 52 -11.83 1.33 -1.14
CA ASN A 52 -13.05 1.68 -1.90
C ASN A 52 -13.89 2.76 -1.20
N ASP A 53 -13.77 2.89 0.13
CA ASP A 53 -14.50 3.90 0.89
C ASP A 53 -13.82 5.28 0.90
N GLY A 54 -12.71 5.44 0.17
CA GLY A 54 -11.96 6.69 0.04
C GLY A 54 -10.87 6.88 1.08
N ARG A 55 -10.73 5.99 2.06
CA ARG A 55 -9.63 6.06 3.02
C ARG A 55 -8.35 5.53 2.39
N SER A 56 -7.20 5.98 2.88
CA SER A 56 -5.91 5.60 2.32
C SER A 56 -4.88 5.27 3.39
N ALA A 57 -3.85 4.52 2.99
CA ALA A 57 -2.71 4.20 3.84
C ALA A 57 -1.44 4.15 2.99
N ARG A 58 -0.37 4.72 3.52
CA ARG A 58 0.97 4.58 2.95
C ARG A 58 1.65 3.40 3.64
N LEU A 59 1.91 2.35 2.88
CA LEU A 59 2.48 1.10 3.39
C LEU A 59 3.95 1.06 2.99
N ASN A 60 4.84 1.37 3.92
CA ASN A 60 6.27 1.42 3.70
C ASN A 60 6.93 0.25 4.42
N MET A 61 7.67 -0.57 3.66
CA MET A 61 8.31 -1.75 4.23
C MET A 61 9.73 -1.91 3.72
N CYS A 62 10.65 -2.25 4.64
CA CYS A 62 12.01 -2.56 4.30
C CYS A 62 12.06 -3.97 3.70
N ILE A 63 12.37 -4.10 2.42
CA ILE A 63 12.44 -5.39 1.73
C ILE A 63 13.86 -5.85 1.45
N THR A 64 14.83 -4.94 1.50
CA THR A 64 16.24 -5.25 1.31
C THR A 64 17.03 -4.68 2.48
N LYS A 65 17.80 -5.54 3.15
CA LYS A 65 18.65 -5.13 4.27
C LYS A 65 19.88 -4.39 3.77
N ARG A 66 20.58 -3.71 4.68
CA ARG A 66 21.81 -2.95 4.36
C ARG A 66 22.90 -3.80 3.70
N ASP A 67 22.96 -5.09 4.02
CA ASP A 67 23.94 -6.03 3.46
C ASP A 67 23.53 -6.58 2.09
N GLY A 68 22.41 -6.13 1.54
CA GLY A 68 21.88 -6.56 0.25
C GLY A 68 21.02 -7.81 0.29
N SER A 69 20.87 -8.45 1.45
CA SER A 69 19.99 -9.62 1.59
C SER A 69 18.53 -9.23 1.70
N ASP A 70 17.65 -10.16 1.36
CA ASP A 70 16.20 -9.94 1.48
C ASP A 70 15.77 -9.94 2.94
N SER A 71 14.88 -9.00 3.29
CA SER A 71 14.20 -9.02 4.58
C SER A 71 12.95 -9.92 4.50
N PHE A 72 12.36 -10.20 5.66
CA PHE A 72 11.11 -10.95 5.73
C PHE A 72 10.00 -10.32 4.88
N ALA A 73 9.92 -9.00 4.83
CA ALA A 73 8.89 -8.28 4.08
C ALA A 73 9.01 -8.43 2.56
N ARG A 74 10.15 -8.91 2.04
CA ARG A 74 10.28 -9.20 0.61
C ARG A 74 9.23 -10.22 0.15
N GLY A 75 8.89 -11.18 1.00
CA GLY A 75 7.84 -12.16 0.72
C GLY A 75 6.45 -11.54 0.55
N ILE A 76 6.20 -10.40 1.18
CA ILE A 76 4.92 -9.68 1.01
C ILE A 76 4.80 -9.14 -0.42
N VAL A 77 5.89 -8.68 -1.01
CA VAL A 77 5.89 -8.25 -2.42
C VAL A 77 5.56 -9.43 -3.35
N ASP A 78 6.15 -10.59 -3.09
CA ASP A 78 5.84 -11.81 -3.85
C ASP A 78 4.36 -12.20 -3.68
N ALA A 79 3.80 -12.04 -2.48
CA ALA A 79 2.39 -12.30 -2.24
C ALA A 79 1.49 -11.32 -3.01
N VAL A 80 1.84 -10.04 -3.07
CA VAL A 80 1.11 -9.05 -3.87
C VAL A 80 1.13 -9.44 -5.34
N MET A 81 2.29 -9.82 -5.87
CA MET A 81 2.41 -10.27 -7.27
C MET A 81 1.53 -11.50 -7.55
N THR A 82 1.53 -12.45 -6.62
CA THR A 82 0.71 -13.67 -6.73
C THR A 82 -0.78 -13.33 -6.78
N VAL A 83 -1.24 -12.49 -5.87
CA VAL A 83 -2.65 -12.08 -5.78
C VAL A 83 -3.09 -11.33 -7.05
N LEU A 84 -2.23 -10.51 -7.61
CA LEU A 84 -2.48 -9.77 -8.85
C LEU A 84 -2.17 -10.57 -10.11
N ARG A 85 -1.79 -11.85 -9.97
CA ARG A 85 -1.46 -12.75 -11.10
C ARG A 85 -0.32 -12.24 -11.97
N LYS A 86 0.70 -11.66 -11.34
CA LYS A 86 1.92 -11.16 -12.01
C LYS A 86 3.07 -12.11 -11.73
N ARG A 87 3.70 -12.63 -12.78
CA ARG A 87 4.93 -13.45 -12.66
C ARG A 87 6.16 -12.59 -12.51
N SER A 88 6.14 -11.42 -13.10
CA SER A 88 7.23 -10.45 -13.02
C SER A 88 6.66 -9.04 -13.09
N ILE A 89 7.38 -8.11 -12.52
CA ILE A 89 7.07 -6.69 -12.61
C ILE A 89 8.34 -5.95 -13.00
N SER A 90 8.19 -4.89 -13.80
CA SER A 90 9.32 -4.07 -14.24
C SER A 90 9.12 -2.64 -13.76
N SER A 91 10.20 -2.03 -13.32
CA SER A 91 10.17 -0.65 -12.85
C SER A 91 10.50 0.33 -13.97
N THR A 92 10.04 1.56 -13.80
CA THR A 92 10.49 2.73 -14.56
C THR A 92 11.02 3.76 -13.58
N LEU A 93 11.98 4.58 -14.03
CA LEU A 93 12.53 5.63 -13.20
C LEU A 93 11.47 6.70 -12.93
N GLY A 94 11.43 7.18 -11.70
CA GLY A 94 10.53 8.23 -11.28
C GLY A 94 11.14 9.07 -10.16
N VAL A 95 10.43 10.12 -9.78
CA VAL A 95 10.84 11.02 -8.70
C VAL A 95 9.66 11.27 -7.81
N ILE A 96 9.84 11.12 -6.51
CA ILE A 96 8.86 11.50 -5.49
C ILE A 96 9.30 12.85 -4.91
N LYS A 97 8.39 13.82 -4.90
CA LYS A 97 8.61 15.14 -4.30
C LYS A 97 7.93 15.21 -2.95
N TYR A 98 8.67 15.66 -1.96
CA TYR A 98 8.18 15.85 -0.60
C TYR A 98 7.70 17.28 -0.40
N SER A 99 6.85 17.49 0.60
CA SER A 99 6.29 18.80 0.93
C SER A 99 7.35 19.84 1.33
N ASN A 100 8.52 19.38 1.81
CA ASN A 100 9.65 20.25 2.18
C ASN A 100 10.52 20.69 0.98
N GLY A 101 10.13 20.32 -0.26
CA GLY A 101 10.87 20.64 -1.47
C GLY A 101 11.96 19.64 -1.85
N ASN A 102 12.26 18.68 -0.99
CA ASN A 102 13.19 17.59 -1.32
C ASN A 102 12.57 16.61 -2.29
N SER A 103 13.43 15.90 -3.04
CA SER A 103 12.99 14.85 -3.95
C SER A 103 13.80 13.58 -3.74
N GLN A 104 13.22 12.45 -4.11
CA GLN A 104 13.83 11.13 -4.02
C GLN A 104 13.65 10.41 -5.36
N ASP A 105 14.75 9.90 -5.91
CA ASP A 105 14.68 9.02 -7.08
C ASP A 105 14.13 7.67 -6.66
N VAL A 106 13.18 7.17 -7.43
CA VAL A 106 12.49 5.91 -7.13
C VAL A 106 12.36 5.06 -8.38
N GLU A 107 12.09 3.77 -8.18
CA GLU A 107 11.69 2.85 -9.25
C GLU A 107 10.20 2.56 -9.08
N ARG A 108 9.38 3.03 -10.04
CA ARG A 108 7.93 2.84 -10.02
C ARG A 108 7.53 1.57 -10.71
N PHE A 109 6.54 0.89 -10.13
CA PHE A 109 5.98 -0.35 -10.66
C PHE A 109 4.56 -0.11 -11.14
N HIS A 110 4.43 0.40 -12.37
CA HIS A 110 3.12 0.68 -12.97
C HIS A 110 2.26 -0.57 -13.14
N ASP A 111 2.88 -1.74 -13.24
CA ASP A 111 2.18 -3.03 -13.35
C ASP A 111 1.27 -3.32 -12.17
N LEU A 112 1.52 -2.71 -11.01
CA LEU A 112 0.75 -2.92 -9.78
C LEU A 112 -0.32 -1.84 -9.56
N GLU A 113 -0.30 -0.76 -10.33
CA GLU A 113 -1.18 0.38 -10.13
C GLU A 113 -2.60 0.12 -10.65
N GLY A 114 -3.61 0.59 -9.90
CA GLY A 114 -5.00 0.54 -10.31
C GLY A 114 -5.64 -0.84 -10.31
N LYS A 115 -4.96 -1.86 -9.84
CA LYS A 115 -5.48 -3.23 -9.79
C LYS A 115 -6.24 -3.45 -8.48
N LYS A 116 -7.44 -4.01 -8.59
CA LYS A 116 -8.28 -4.35 -7.44
C LYS A 116 -7.58 -5.39 -6.56
N ILE A 117 -7.45 -5.11 -5.27
CA ILE A 117 -6.76 -5.97 -4.32
C ILE A 117 -7.36 -5.82 -2.93
N GLY A 118 -7.28 -6.87 -2.14
CA GLY A 118 -7.57 -6.82 -0.71
C GLY A 118 -6.27 -6.82 0.09
N VAL A 119 -6.28 -6.13 1.22
CA VAL A 119 -5.12 -6.06 2.12
C VAL A 119 -5.57 -6.25 3.55
N ILE A 120 -4.78 -6.98 4.33
CA ILE A 120 -4.94 -7.05 5.77
C ILE A 120 -3.88 -6.14 6.37
N LEU A 121 -4.35 -5.12 7.08
CA LEU A 121 -3.50 -4.09 7.67
C LEU A 121 -3.50 -4.21 9.19
N GLN A 122 -2.35 -3.92 9.79
CA GLN A 122 -2.19 -3.84 11.23
C GLN A 122 -1.74 -2.45 11.62
N ARG A 123 -2.41 -1.87 12.61
CA ARG A 123 -1.95 -0.63 13.23
C ARG A 123 -0.85 -0.97 14.22
N VAL A 124 0.28 -0.30 14.07
CA VAL A 124 1.42 -0.41 15.00
C VAL A 124 1.59 0.93 15.70
N ASN A 125 1.43 0.94 17.01
CA ASN A 125 1.59 2.15 17.81
C ASN A 125 3.05 2.35 18.19
N ASP A 126 3.54 3.57 18.03
CA ASP A 126 4.86 4.01 18.48
C ASP A 126 4.70 5.28 19.30
N PRO A 127 4.39 5.16 20.60
CA PRO A 127 4.16 6.33 21.45
C PRO A 127 5.42 7.17 21.68
N SER A 128 6.61 6.64 21.37
CA SER A 128 7.85 7.41 21.45
C SER A 128 8.05 8.39 20.30
N ASP A 129 7.32 8.21 19.20
CA ASP A 129 7.37 9.10 18.05
C ASP A 129 6.24 10.13 18.14
N GLU A 130 6.59 11.36 18.51
CA GLU A 130 5.61 12.44 18.67
C GLU A 130 4.98 12.87 17.34
N LYS A 131 5.73 12.79 16.25
CA LYS A 131 5.25 13.20 14.92
C LYS A 131 4.40 12.13 14.25
N TYR A 132 4.77 10.85 14.40
CA TYR A 132 4.09 9.72 13.82
C TYR A 132 3.82 8.66 14.89
N PRO A 133 2.79 8.89 15.76
CA PRO A 133 2.54 8.01 16.91
C PRO A 133 2.05 6.61 16.54
N PHE A 134 1.68 6.40 15.28
CA PHE A 134 1.36 5.08 14.75
C PHE A 134 1.64 5.02 13.25
N HIS A 135 1.73 3.79 12.74
CA HIS A 135 1.76 3.54 11.30
C HIS A 135 0.97 2.27 11.00
N MET A 136 0.62 2.11 9.73
CA MET A 136 -0.07 0.91 9.25
C MET A 136 0.94 0.00 8.57
N GLU A 137 0.85 -1.29 8.83
CA GLU A 137 1.67 -2.31 8.19
C GLU A 137 0.80 -3.25 7.36
N LEU A 138 1.29 -3.61 6.18
CA LEU A 138 0.67 -4.64 5.35
C LEU A 138 1.12 -6.02 5.86
N LEU A 139 0.17 -6.77 6.41
CA LEU A 139 0.45 -8.13 6.87
C LEU A 139 0.42 -9.12 5.72
N THR A 140 -0.65 -9.08 4.92
CA THR A 140 -0.78 -9.95 3.75
C THR A 140 -1.86 -9.41 2.82
N PRO A 141 -1.69 -9.57 1.50
CA PRO A 141 -2.76 -9.28 0.55
C PRO A 141 -3.67 -10.48 0.34
N PHE A 142 -4.84 -10.24 -0.24
CA PHE A 142 -5.74 -11.29 -0.71
C PHE A 142 -6.44 -10.85 -2.00
N ASP A 143 -6.91 -11.83 -2.77
CA ASP A 143 -7.67 -11.55 -3.98
C ASP A 143 -9.02 -10.92 -3.60
N ALA A 144 -9.33 -9.76 -4.18
CA ALA A 144 -10.52 -9.01 -3.81
C ALA A 144 -11.83 -9.74 -4.13
N ASP A 145 -11.83 -10.58 -5.15
CA ASP A 145 -13.03 -11.31 -5.61
C ASP A 145 -13.18 -12.66 -4.92
N THR A 146 -12.11 -13.46 -4.86
CA THR A 146 -12.15 -14.80 -4.26
C THR A 146 -11.87 -14.83 -2.77
N ARG A 147 -11.29 -13.77 -2.22
CA ARG A 147 -10.81 -13.66 -0.83
C ARG A 147 -9.64 -14.59 -0.51
N MET A 148 -9.03 -15.20 -1.50
CA MET A 148 -7.89 -16.08 -1.34
C MET A 148 -6.61 -15.29 -1.13
N ASN A 149 -5.78 -15.74 -0.17
CA ASN A 149 -4.42 -15.23 -0.02
C ASN A 149 -3.47 -15.91 -1.03
N ALA A 150 -2.20 -15.47 -1.05
CA ALA A 150 -1.22 -15.99 -2.02
C ALA A 150 -1.01 -17.50 -1.87
N ARG A 151 -0.97 -18.02 -0.65
CA ARG A 151 -0.79 -19.45 -0.40
C ARG A 151 -1.93 -20.27 -0.99
N GLU A 152 -3.17 -19.84 -0.75
CA GLU A 152 -4.36 -20.52 -1.25
C GLU A 152 -4.41 -20.52 -2.78
N ILE A 153 -4.01 -19.41 -3.40
CA ILE A 153 -3.92 -19.31 -4.86
C ILE A 153 -2.86 -20.27 -5.41
N LEU A 154 -1.67 -20.29 -4.83
CA LEU A 154 -0.56 -21.14 -5.28
C LEU A 154 -0.84 -22.62 -5.07
N GLU A 155 -1.53 -22.97 -4.01
CA GLU A 155 -1.95 -24.35 -3.72
C GLU A 155 -3.25 -24.75 -4.43
N LYS A 156 -3.84 -23.83 -5.20
CA LYS A 156 -5.10 -24.03 -5.93
C LYS A 156 -6.24 -24.51 -5.03
N ALA A 157 -6.36 -23.86 -3.87
CA ALA A 157 -7.43 -24.15 -2.93
C ALA A 157 -8.81 -23.93 -3.57
N PRO A 158 -9.82 -24.78 -3.27
CA PRO A 158 -11.15 -24.64 -3.87
C PRO A 158 -11.90 -23.40 -3.40
N GLU A 159 -11.60 -22.91 -2.18
CA GLU A 159 -12.22 -21.73 -1.60
C GLU A 159 -11.30 -21.08 -0.58
N ALA A 160 -11.55 -19.81 -0.26
CA ALA A 160 -10.80 -19.09 0.74
C ALA A 160 -11.10 -19.66 2.13
N LYS A 161 -10.04 -19.77 2.94
CA LYS A 161 -10.19 -20.14 4.34
C LYS A 161 -10.58 -18.91 5.16
N ALA A 162 -11.33 -19.13 6.25
CA ALA A 162 -11.63 -18.07 7.20
C ALA A 162 -10.33 -17.52 7.81
N VAL A 163 -10.26 -16.21 7.91
CA VAL A 163 -9.11 -15.50 8.48
C VAL A 163 -9.30 -15.35 9.98
#